data_927c7a3eaec43fcf8ae72f4f3540e652
#
_entry.id   927c7a3eaec43fcf8ae72f4f3540e652
#
_cell.length_a   1.000
_cell.length_b   1.000
_cell.length_c   1.000
_cell.angle_alpha   90.00
_cell.angle_beta   90.00
_cell.angle_gamma   90.00
#
_symmetry.space_group_name_H-M   'P 1'
#
loop_
_entity.id
_entity.type
_entity.pdbx_description
1 polymer ?
#
loop_
_entity_poly.entity_id
_entity_poly.type
_entity_poly.pdbx_seq_one_letter_code
_entity_poly.pdbx_strand_id
1 'polypeptide(L)'
;MTRSSKASPGVFVALLRGVNVGGNNMISMSSLKQSFEGVGFTDVTTYINSGNIIFTTKENDARKLELKVEQMLSKEYGLGSKVVVRSLAEMEKLVKSLPPHWDSDSNWRYNVMFLRHTIDSEKVLADLPFNSDVEQVVYRPGTLLWSAQLSDINRTNMQKLSSKKIFQDMTVRNLNTTKKLCELMKKAAKT
;
A
#
# COMPACT_ATOMS: atom_id res chain seq x y z
N MET A 1 28.58 -4.70 -28.18
CA MET A 1 27.18 -5.21 -28.17
C MET A 1 26.87 -5.63 -26.72
N THR A 2 26.34 -4.73 -25.95
CA THR A 2 25.93 -5.01 -24.56
C THR A 2 24.61 -5.78 -24.59
N ARG A 3 24.63 -7.04 -24.14
CA ARG A 3 23.43 -7.85 -23.93
C ARG A 3 22.59 -7.15 -22.85
N SER A 4 21.50 -6.52 -23.28
CA SER A 4 20.42 -6.12 -22.37
C SER A 4 19.90 -7.40 -21.70
N SER A 5 20.23 -7.60 -20.44
CA SER A 5 19.65 -8.68 -19.64
C SER A 5 18.14 -8.41 -19.57
N LYS A 6 17.33 -9.22 -20.24
CA LYS A 6 15.87 -9.19 -20.07
C LYS A 6 15.61 -9.52 -18.60
N ALA A 7 15.28 -8.49 -17.82
CA ALA A 7 14.89 -8.66 -16.43
C ALA A 7 13.71 -9.65 -16.36
N SER A 8 13.82 -10.64 -15.47
CA SER A 8 12.72 -11.55 -15.18
C SER A 8 11.53 -10.75 -14.63
N PRO A 9 10.29 -11.13 -14.98
CA PRO A 9 9.11 -10.48 -14.46
C PRO A 9 9.09 -10.52 -12.92
N GLY A 10 8.78 -9.39 -12.30
CA GLY A 10 8.63 -9.27 -10.85
C GLY A 10 7.16 -9.21 -10.46
N VAL A 11 6.85 -9.66 -9.24
CA VAL A 11 5.52 -9.56 -8.63
C VAL A 11 5.44 -8.30 -7.79
N PHE A 12 4.41 -7.50 -8.00
CA PHE A 12 4.16 -6.24 -7.34
C PHE A 12 2.74 -6.18 -6.77
N VAL A 13 2.53 -5.32 -5.80
CA VAL A 13 1.21 -4.90 -5.34
C VAL A 13 1.05 -3.40 -5.52
N ALA A 14 -0.06 -2.99 -6.14
CA ALA A 14 -0.53 -1.61 -6.14
C ALA A 14 -1.56 -1.42 -5.03
N LEU A 15 -1.32 -0.44 -4.18
CA LEU A 15 -2.17 -0.04 -3.07
C LEU A 15 -2.82 1.30 -3.44
N LEU A 16 -4.07 1.25 -3.89
CA LEU A 16 -4.83 2.43 -4.29
C LEU A 16 -5.37 3.14 -3.06
N ARG A 17 -5.40 4.47 -3.12
CA ARG A 17 -5.99 5.30 -2.07
C ARG A 17 -7.39 5.75 -2.47
N GLY A 18 -8.34 5.64 -1.53
CA GLY A 18 -9.69 6.23 -1.69
C GLY A 18 -10.58 5.57 -2.75
N VAL A 19 -10.26 4.34 -3.17
CA VAL A 19 -11.12 3.54 -4.06
C VAL A 19 -12.11 2.74 -3.21
N ASN A 20 -13.39 2.80 -3.57
CA ASN A 20 -14.49 2.10 -2.90
C ASN A 20 -14.61 2.40 -1.40
N VAL A 21 -14.33 3.64 -0.99
CA VAL A 21 -14.42 4.09 0.39
C VAL A 21 -15.58 5.08 0.54
N GLY A 22 -16.44 4.86 1.54
CA GLY A 22 -17.53 5.78 1.87
C GLY A 22 -18.56 5.98 0.76
N GLY A 23 -18.74 5.00 -0.15
CA GLY A 23 -19.68 5.08 -1.28
C GLY A 23 -19.20 5.93 -2.46
N ASN A 24 -18.02 6.52 -2.37
CA ASN A 24 -17.41 7.29 -3.45
C ASN A 24 -16.43 6.42 -4.26
N ASN A 25 -16.19 6.84 -5.52
CA ASN A 25 -15.22 6.20 -6.43
C ASN A 25 -15.46 4.69 -6.55
N MET A 26 -16.71 4.29 -6.74
CA MET A 26 -17.10 2.89 -6.86
C MET A 26 -16.62 2.31 -8.19
N ILE A 27 -15.58 1.50 -8.13
CA ILE A 27 -15.05 0.75 -9.28
C ILE A 27 -15.19 -0.74 -8.97
N SER A 28 -15.74 -1.51 -9.90
CA SER A 28 -15.78 -2.97 -9.74
C SER A 28 -14.36 -3.53 -9.79
N MET A 29 -14.07 -4.51 -8.95
CA MET A 29 -12.74 -5.13 -8.94
C MET A 29 -12.43 -5.86 -10.25
N SER A 30 -13.46 -6.35 -10.97
CA SER A 30 -13.31 -6.93 -12.30
C SER A 30 -12.90 -5.89 -13.35
N SER A 31 -13.54 -4.71 -13.36
CA SER A 31 -13.14 -3.62 -14.25
C SER A 31 -11.72 -3.15 -13.97
N LEU A 32 -11.37 -3.00 -12.69
CA LEU A 32 -10.03 -2.59 -12.28
C LEU A 32 -8.97 -3.62 -12.72
N LYS A 33 -9.27 -4.93 -12.61
CA LYS A 33 -8.41 -5.98 -13.13
C LYS A 33 -8.19 -5.84 -14.64
N GLN A 34 -9.26 -5.66 -15.41
CA GLN A 34 -9.19 -5.47 -16.87
C GLN A 34 -8.35 -4.24 -17.23
N SER A 35 -8.49 -3.13 -16.51
CA SER A 35 -7.68 -1.93 -16.72
C SER A 35 -6.19 -2.19 -16.50
N PHE A 36 -5.82 -2.94 -15.46
CA PHE A 36 -4.44 -3.33 -15.21
C PHE A 36 -3.90 -4.23 -16.33
N GLU A 37 -4.69 -5.20 -16.79
CA GLU A 37 -4.33 -6.08 -17.92
C GLU A 37 -4.19 -5.24 -19.21
N GLY A 38 -5.10 -4.29 -19.44
CA GLY A 38 -5.10 -3.39 -20.60
C GLY A 38 -3.86 -2.49 -20.70
N VAL A 39 -3.21 -2.15 -19.57
CA VAL A 39 -1.94 -1.42 -19.58
C VAL A 39 -0.71 -2.35 -19.61
N GLY A 40 -0.91 -3.66 -19.82
CA GLY A 40 0.15 -4.64 -20.10
C GLY A 40 0.73 -5.32 -18.85
N PHE A 41 0.03 -5.32 -17.73
CA PHE A 41 0.36 -6.15 -16.58
C PHE A 41 -0.25 -7.55 -16.75
N THR A 42 0.39 -8.57 -16.18
CA THR A 42 -0.07 -9.97 -16.24
C THR A 42 -0.36 -10.51 -14.84
N ASP A 43 -1.02 -11.66 -14.77
CA ASP A 43 -1.35 -12.37 -13.52
C ASP A 43 -2.07 -11.47 -12.51
N VAL A 44 -2.96 -10.60 -13.01
CA VAL A 44 -3.62 -9.58 -12.19
C VAL A 44 -4.66 -10.21 -11.29
N THR A 45 -4.50 -9.99 -9.98
CA THR A 45 -5.42 -10.46 -8.94
C THR A 45 -5.77 -9.32 -8.00
N THR A 46 -7.05 -9.18 -7.67
CA THR A 46 -7.53 -8.20 -6.68
C THR A 46 -7.77 -8.87 -5.33
N TYR A 47 -7.56 -8.14 -4.25
CA TYR A 47 -7.85 -8.61 -2.90
C TYR A 47 -8.74 -7.62 -2.16
N ILE A 48 -9.92 -8.07 -1.73
CA ILE A 48 -11.00 -7.25 -1.13
C ILE A 48 -11.33 -6.00 -1.97
N ASN A 49 -12.38 -5.25 -1.60
CA ASN A 49 -12.85 -4.10 -2.40
C ASN A 49 -12.11 -2.78 -2.11
N SER A 50 -10.94 -2.81 -1.49
CA SER A 50 -10.23 -1.60 -1.02
C SER A 50 -8.99 -1.23 -1.85
N GLY A 51 -8.98 -1.57 -3.15
CA GLY A 51 -7.92 -1.14 -4.06
C GLY A 51 -6.56 -1.80 -3.78
N ASN A 52 -6.55 -3.12 -3.60
CA ASN A 52 -5.34 -3.92 -3.50
C ASN A 52 -5.22 -4.79 -4.75
N ILE A 53 -4.24 -4.53 -5.60
CA ILE A 53 -4.06 -5.22 -6.88
C ILE A 53 -2.66 -5.81 -6.94
N ILE A 54 -2.56 -7.13 -7.06
CA ILE A 54 -1.32 -7.86 -7.27
C ILE A 54 -1.19 -8.10 -8.77
N PHE A 55 0.01 -7.92 -9.30
CA PHE A 55 0.30 -8.06 -10.74
C PHE A 55 1.75 -8.41 -10.99
N THR A 56 2.02 -8.94 -12.16
CA THR A 56 3.36 -9.29 -12.65
C THR A 56 3.75 -8.35 -13.79
N THR A 57 5.01 -7.91 -13.83
CA THR A 57 5.55 -7.05 -14.88
C THR A 57 7.06 -7.18 -15.02
N LYS A 58 7.60 -6.81 -16.19
CA LYS A 58 9.05 -6.71 -16.44
C LYS A 58 9.64 -5.36 -16.00
N GLU A 59 8.81 -4.35 -15.78
CA GLU A 59 9.25 -3.06 -15.21
C GLU A 59 9.50 -3.23 -13.72
N ASN A 60 10.71 -2.88 -13.28
CA ASN A 60 11.13 -3.01 -11.88
C ASN A 60 11.20 -1.67 -11.13
N ASP A 61 10.96 -0.56 -11.82
CA ASP A 61 10.93 0.75 -11.20
C ASP A 61 9.53 1.03 -10.64
N ALA A 62 9.39 0.93 -9.31
CA ALA A 62 8.12 1.17 -8.62
C ALA A 62 7.55 2.57 -8.90
N ARG A 63 8.39 3.60 -9.09
CA ARG A 63 7.95 4.97 -9.40
C ARG A 63 7.28 5.04 -10.77
N LYS A 64 7.85 4.36 -11.77
CA LYS A 64 7.25 4.27 -13.11
C LYS A 64 5.93 3.50 -13.05
N LEU A 65 5.87 2.43 -12.25
CA LEU A 65 4.65 1.67 -12.05
C LEU A 65 3.56 2.51 -11.36
N GLU A 66 3.90 3.27 -10.31
CA GLU A 66 2.97 4.22 -9.67
C GLU A 66 2.38 5.19 -10.70
N LEU A 67 3.23 5.87 -11.47
CA LEU A 67 2.80 6.84 -12.49
C LEU A 67 1.92 6.19 -13.57
N LYS A 68 2.28 5.01 -14.04
CA LYS A 68 1.50 4.28 -15.05
C LYS A 68 0.10 3.94 -14.56
N VAL A 69 -0.01 3.46 -13.31
CA VAL A 69 -1.30 3.15 -12.70
C VAL A 69 -2.11 4.42 -12.43
N GLU A 70 -1.49 5.50 -11.93
CA GLU A 70 -2.15 6.79 -11.72
C GLU A 70 -2.71 7.37 -13.02
N GLN A 71 -1.95 7.31 -14.12
CA GLN A 71 -2.39 7.75 -15.45
C GLN A 71 -3.58 6.93 -15.95
N MET A 72 -3.54 5.62 -15.80
CA MET A 72 -4.65 4.73 -16.16
C MET A 72 -5.90 5.05 -15.36
N LEU A 73 -5.80 5.20 -14.03
CA LEU A 73 -6.92 5.55 -13.16
C LEU A 73 -7.53 6.92 -13.52
N SER A 74 -6.69 7.90 -13.84
CA SER A 74 -7.14 9.23 -14.27
C SER A 74 -7.88 9.16 -15.60
N LYS A 75 -7.33 8.43 -16.59
CA LYS A 75 -7.88 8.34 -17.94
C LYS A 75 -9.19 7.57 -17.98
N GLU A 76 -9.29 6.43 -17.28
CA GLU A 76 -10.43 5.52 -17.39
C GLU A 76 -11.54 5.83 -16.39
N TYR A 77 -11.19 6.38 -15.23
CA TYR A 77 -12.15 6.59 -14.14
C TYR A 77 -12.23 8.05 -13.66
N GLY A 78 -11.45 8.97 -14.24
CA GLY A 78 -11.43 10.37 -13.79
C GLY A 78 -10.83 10.54 -12.38
N LEU A 79 -10.09 9.55 -11.86
CA LEU A 79 -9.58 9.55 -10.49
C LEU A 79 -8.16 10.14 -10.42
N GLY A 80 -8.01 11.18 -9.61
CA GLY A 80 -6.70 11.74 -9.23
C GLY A 80 -6.02 10.98 -8.06
N SER A 81 -6.37 9.71 -7.85
CA SER A 81 -5.87 8.92 -6.73
C SER A 81 -4.38 8.66 -6.84
N LYS A 82 -3.67 8.85 -5.73
CA LYS A 82 -2.27 8.44 -5.60
C LYS A 82 -2.16 6.96 -5.33
N VAL A 83 -1.08 6.36 -5.83
CA VAL A 83 -0.83 4.92 -5.74
C VAL A 83 0.51 4.69 -5.06
N VAL A 84 0.58 3.67 -4.21
CA VAL A 84 1.85 3.13 -3.70
C VAL A 84 2.05 1.76 -4.31
N VAL A 85 3.21 1.53 -4.92
CA VAL A 85 3.59 0.21 -5.45
C VAL A 85 4.71 -0.37 -4.59
N ARG A 86 4.61 -1.66 -4.29
CA ARG A 86 5.65 -2.42 -3.58
C ARG A 86 5.93 -3.73 -4.29
N SER A 87 7.20 -4.06 -4.42
CA SER A 87 7.67 -5.37 -4.89
C SER A 87 7.45 -6.45 -3.82
N LEU A 88 7.46 -7.71 -4.24
CA LEU A 88 7.42 -8.84 -3.30
C LEU A 88 8.56 -8.77 -2.28
N ALA A 89 9.78 -8.44 -2.70
CA ALA A 89 10.93 -8.34 -1.80
C ALA A 89 10.75 -7.28 -0.70
N GLU A 90 10.18 -6.11 -1.05
CA GLU A 90 9.85 -5.07 -0.08
C GLU A 90 8.77 -5.53 0.90
N MET A 91 7.73 -6.19 0.40
CA MET A 91 6.66 -6.72 1.25
C MET A 91 7.16 -7.82 2.20
N GLU A 92 8.05 -8.70 1.74
CA GLU A 92 8.67 -9.72 2.60
C GLU A 92 9.56 -9.09 3.68
N LYS A 93 10.37 -8.10 3.31
CA LYS A 93 11.21 -7.36 4.26
C LYS A 93 10.35 -6.65 5.30
N LEU A 94 9.27 -6.00 4.88
CA LEU A 94 8.32 -5.36 5.78
C LEU A 94 7.71 -6.37 6.77
N VAL A 95 7.16 -7.47 6.28
CA VAL A 95 6.51 -8.48 7.14
C VAL A 95 7.49 -9.10 8.13
N LYS A 96 8.75 -9.34 7.72
CA LYS A 96 9.82 -9.80 8.62
C LYS A 96 10.22 -8.78 9.69
N SER A 97 10.04 -7.48 9.42
CA SER A 97 10.41 -6.39 10.33
C SER A 97 9.28 -6.00 11.30
N LEU A 98 8.10 -6.60 11.19
CA LEU A 98 6.99 -6.33 12.11
C LEU A 98 7.36 -6.74 13.53
N PRO A 99 6.94 -5.97 14.55
CA PRO A 99 7.20 -6.33 15.94
C PRO A 99 6.63 -7.71 16.27
N PRO A 100 7.37 -8.58 16.98
CA PRO A 100 6.94 -9.95 17.26
C PRO A 100 5.62 -10.07 18.02
N HIS A 101 5.29 -9.06 18.84
CA HIS A 101 4.06 -9.02 19.62
C HIS A 101 2.83 -8.56 18.80
N TRP A 102 3.03 -8.07 17.59
CA TRP A 102 1.91 -7.75 16.71
C TRP A 102 1.20 -9.06 16.33
N ASP A 103 -0.10 -9.11 16.44
CA ASP A 103 -1.01 -10.26 16.34
C ASP A 103 -1.25 -11.05 17.66
N SER A 104 -0.47 -10.82 18.71
CA SER A 104 -0.66 -11.57 19.98
C SER A 104 -1.72 -10.96 20.89
N ASP A 105 -2.12 -9.70 20.65
CA ASP A 105 -3.09 -8.99 21.48
C ASP A 105 -4.21 -8.37 20.64
N SER A 106 -5.41 -8.94 20.78
CA SER A 106 -6.63 -8.47 20.12
C SER A 106 -7.14 -7.13 20.65
N ASN A 107 -6.62 -6.64 21.79
CA ASN A 107 -6.98 -5.33 22.36
C ASN A 107 -6.26 -4.17 21.65
N TRP A 108 -5.38 -4.47 20.69
CA TRP A 108 -4.68 -3.48 19.92
C TRP A 108 -5.15 -3.42 18.47
N ARG A 109 -5.09 -2.23 17.90
CA ARG A 109 -5.21 -2.01 16.46
C ARG A 109 -3.84 -1.76 15.87
N TYR A 110 -3.54 -2.46 14.78
CA TYR A 110 -2.27 -2.35 14.06
C TYR A 110 -2.53 -1.97 12.60
N ASN A 111 -1.88 -0.90 12.15
CA ASN A 111 -1.94 -0.43 10.78
C ASN A 111 -0.53 -0.23 10.21
N VAL A 112 -0.39 -0.47 8.92
CA VAL A 112 0.78 -0.13 8.14
C VAL A 112 0.40 1.02 7.20
N MET A 113 1.09 2.14 7.34
CA MET A 113 0.95 3.30 6.45
C MET A 113 2.06 3.21 5.42
N PHE A 114 1.72 2.89 4.20
CA PHE A 114 2.66 2.82 3.08
C PHE A 114 2.92 4.23 2.56
N LEU A 115 4.18 4.61 2.47
CA LEU A 115 4.63 5.92 2.02
C LEU A 115 4.99 5.87 0.53
N ARG A 116 4.61 6.89 -0.24
CA ARG A 116 5.22 7.08 -1.55
C ARG A 116 6.69 7.47 -1.38
N HIS A 117 7.50 7.13 -2.39
CA HIS A 117 8.93 7.45 -2.38
C HIS A 117 9.23 8.96 -2.20
N THR A 118 8.30 9.84 -2.55
CA THR A 118 8.44 11.31 -2.41
C THR A 118 8.50 11.78 -0.96
N ILE A 119 7.94 10.98 -0.04
CA ILE A 119 7.86 11.31 1.39
C ILE A 119 8.52 10.22 2.26
N ASP A 120 9.20 9.26 1.65
CA ASP A 120 9.82 8.13 2.37
C ASP A 120 11.09 8.59 3.12
N SER A 121 10.87 9.11 4.31
CA SER A 121 11.90 9.55 5.24
C SER A 121 11.36 9.54 6.66
N GLU A 122 12.20 9.27 7.65
CA GLU A 122 11.82 9.36 9.07
C GLU A 122 11.34 10.77 9.47
N LYS A 123 11.78 11.80 8.74
CA LYS A 123 11.34 13.18 8.95
C LYS A 123 9.83 13.37 8.80
N VAL A 124 9.14 12.47 8.07
CA VAL A 124 7.68 12.49 7.92
C VAL A 124 6.95 12.45 9.26
N LEU A 125 7.55 11.84 10.30
CA LEU A 125 6.96 11.78 11.64
C LEU A 125 6.72 13.16 12.26
N ALA A 126 7.58 14.12 11.97
CA ALA A 126 7.45 15.49 12.50
C ALA A 126 6.24 16.25 11.94
N ASP A 127 5.78 15.87 10.74
CA ASP A 127 4.65 16.52 10.05
C ASP A 127 3.30 15.90 10.41
N LEU A 128 3.29 14.81 11.18
CA LEU A 128 2.10 14.05 11.48
C LEU A 128 1.63 14.29 12.92
N PRO A 129 0.32 14.51 13.14
CA PRO A 129 -0.23 14.94 14.41
C PRO A 129 -0.51 13.76 15.35
N PHE A 130 0.41 12.80 15.47
CA PHE A 130 0.21 11.66 16.36
C PHE A 130 0.14 12.07 17.83
N ASN A 131 -0.70 11.40 18.59
CA ASN A 131 -0.81 11.56 20.05
C ASN A 131 0.08 10.50 20.73
N SER A 132 1.30 10.88 21.11
CA SER A 132 2.29 9.98 21.74
C SER A 132 1.83 9.32 23.03
N ASP A 133 0.78 9.83 23.69
CA ASP A 133 0.26 9.24 24.93
C ASP A 133 -0.51 7.94 24.68
N VAL A 134 -1.04 7.77 23.45
CA VAL A 134 -1.92 6.64 23.09
C VAL A 134 -1.57 5.97 21.77
N GLU A 135 -0.73 6.61 20.93
CA GLU A 135 -0.32 6.09 19.61
C GLU A 135 1.17 5.74 19.63
N GLN A 136 1.50 4.56 19.18
CA GLN A 136 2.88 4.16 18.91
C GLN A 136 3.11 4.20 17.40
N VAL A 137 4.13 4.94 16.96
CA VAL A 137 4.47 5.05 15.54
C VAL A 137 5.95 4.86 15.35
N VAL A 138 6.31 3.94 14.46
CA VAL A 138 7.70 3.62 14.14
C VAL A 138 7.90 3.71 12.64
N TYR A 139 8.90 4.49 12.21
CA TYR A 139 9.32 4.53 10.82
C TYR A 139 10.10 3.27 10.46
N ARG A 140 9.81 2.75 9.29
CA ARG A 140 10.60 1.76 8.55
C ARG A 140 10.68 2.21 7.09
N PRO A 141 11.78 1.97 6.36
CA PRO A 141 11.86 2.37 4.96
C PRO A 141 10.60 1.97 4.18
N GLY A 142 9.96 2.96 3.57
CA GLY A 142 8.71 2.82 2.82
C GLY A 142 7.43 2.78 3.65
N THR A 143 7.49 2.79 5.00
CA THR A 143 6.29 2.64 5.84
C THR A 143 6.39 3.32 7.20
N LEU A 144 5.21 3.64 7.78
CA LEU A 144 5.07 3.83 9.22
C LEU A 144 4.26 2.68 9.80
N LEU A 145 4.76 2.08 10.86
CA LEU A 145 4.06 1.08 11.66
C LEU A 145 3.33 1.82 12.79
N TRP A 146 2.02 1.78 12.77
CA TRP A 146 1.15 2.46 13.73
C TRP A 146 0.37 1.46 14.58
N SER A 147 0.31 1.69 15.87
CA SER A 147 -0.53 0.92 16.78
C SER A 147 -1.13 1.78 17.89
N ALA A 148 -2.31 1.37 18.37
CA ALA A 148 -2.97 1.94 19.55
C ALA A 148 -3.87 0.89 20.21
N GLN A 149 -4.11 1.02 21.52
CA GLN A 149 -5.09 0.21 22.22
C GLN A 149 -6.50 0.55 21.74
N LEU A 150 -7.38 -0.46 21.66
CA LEU A 150 -8.78 -0.24 21.26
C LEU A 150 -9.53 0.63 22.25
N SER A 151 -9.21 0.57 23.55
CA SER A 151 -9.76 1.44 24.59
C SER A 151 -9.48 2.92 24.34
N ASP A 152 -8.34 3.22 23.72
CA ASP A 152 -7.88 4.59 23.47
C ASP A 152 -8.11 5.07 22.03
N ILE A 153 -8.75 4.26 21.19
CA ILE A 153 -8.87 4.53 19.75
C ILE A 153 -9.50 5.90 19.43
N ASN A 154 -10.43 6.35 20.26
CA ASN A 154 -11.09 7.65 20.13
C ASN A 154 -10.21 8.84 20.55
N ARG A 155 -9.11 8.57 21.26
CA ARG A 155 -8.12 9.58 21.69
C ARG A 155 -6.99 9.71 20.67
N THR A 156 -6.94 8.82 19.68
CA THR A 156 -5.94 8.88 18.60
C THR A 156 -6.21 10.04 17.64
N ASN A 157 -5.16 10.53 17.02
CA ASN A 157 -5.26 11.57 16.00
C ASN A 157 -5.32 11.01 14.56
N MET A 158 -5.57 9.70 14.39
CA MET A 158 -5.64 9.05 13.09
C MET A 158 -6.63 9.74 12.14
N GLN A 159 -7.79 10.20 12.64
CA GLN A 159 -8.77 10.93 11.83
C GLN A 159 -8.25 12.28 11.33
N LYS A 160 -7.42 12.96 12.14
CA LYS A 160 -6.82 14.25 11.78
C LYS A 160 -5.78 14.11 10.67
N LEU A 161 -5.22 12.92 10.45
CA LEU A 161 -4.30 12.67 9.33
C LEU A 161 -4.95 12.92 7.98
N SER A 162 -6.23 12.60 7.82
CA SER A 162 -6.95 12.76 6.55
C SER A 162 -6.97 14.21 6.05
N SER A 163 -6.88 15.19 6.95
CA SER A 163 -6.85 16.62 6.63
C SER A 163 -5.45 17.11 6.24
N LYS A 164 -4.40 16.35 6.50
CA LYS A 164 -3.03 16.75 6.19
C LYS A 164 -2.68 16.50 4.73
N LYS A 165 -2.09 17.48 4.05
CA LYS A 165 -1.67 17.36 2.64
C LYS A 165 -0.75 16.14 2.41
N ILE A 166 0.20 15.91 3.32
CA ILE A 166 1.14 14.80 3.24
C ILE A 166 0.44 13.42 3.25
N PHE A 167 -0.75 13.32 3.85
CA PHE A 167 -1.53 12.09 3.87
C PHE A 167 -2.01 11.66 2.48
N GLN A 168 -2.01 12.57 1.49
CA GLN A 168 -2.33 12.23 0.09
C GLN A 168 -1.28 11.29 -0.53
N ASP A 169 -0.04 11.34 -0.03
CA ASP A 169 1.07 10.48 -0.45
C ASP A 169 1.25 9.23 0.41
N MET A 170 0.21 8.85 1.15
CA MET A 170 0.17 7.63 1.98
C MET A 170 -1.07 6.80 1.68
N THR A 171 -0.97 5.51 1.92
CA THR A 171 -2.14 4.62 1.97
C THR A 171 -2.04 3.69 3.17
N VAL A 172 -3.16 3.45 3.84
CA VAL A 172 -3.20 2.67 5.09
C VAL A 172 -3.81 1.31 4.83
N ARG A 173 -3.19 0.27 5.36
CA ARG A 173 -3.74 -1.09 5.43
C ARG A 173 -3.61 -1.63 6.84
N ASN A 174 -4.62 -2.36 7.31
CA ASN A 174 -4.46 -3.07 8.58
C ASN A 174 -3.43 -4.20 8.45
N LEU A 175 -2.95 -4.67 9.58
CA LEU A 175 -1.92 -5.70 9.65
C LEU A 175 -2.31 -6.98 8.89
N ASN A 176 -3.54 -7.48 9.09
CA ASN A 176 -4.02 -8.70 8.46
C ASN A 176 -4.06 -8.59 6.94
N THR A 177 -4.52 -7.44 6.42
CA THR A 177 -4.47 -7.16 4.98
C THR A 177 -3.04 -7.14 4.47
N THR A 178 -2.12 -6.48 5.18
CA THR A 178 -0.70 -6.41 4.80
C THR A 178 -0.05 -7.78 4.72
N LYS A 179 -0.26 -8.63 5.73
CA LYS A 179 0.26 -10.00 5.75
C LYS A 179 -0.36 -10.84 4.62
N LYS A 180 -1.68 -10.73 4.43
CA LYS A 180 -2.38 -11.47 3.38
C LYS A 180 -1.92 -11.10 1.98
N LEU A 181 -1.66 -9.83 1.72
CA LEU A 181 -1.10 -9.38 0.45
C LEU A 181 0.28 -10.00 0.19
N CYS A 182 1.16 -10.02 1.18
CA CYS A 182 2.47 -10.67 1.06
C CYS A 182 2.34 -12.17 0.75
N GLU A 183 1.42 -12.88 1.40
CA GLU A 183 1.13 -14.31 1.12
C GLU A 183 0.65 -14.52 -0.34
N LEU A 184 -0.28 -13.68 -0.80
CA LEU A 184 -0.81 -13.78 -2.16
C LEU A 184 0.27 -13.49 -3.20
N MET A 185 1.12 -12.49 -2.97
CA MET A 185 2.26 -12.19 -3.83
C MET A 185 3.26 -13.35 -3.91
N LYS A 186 3.53 -14.03 -2.77
CA LYS A 186 4.37 -15.24 -2.75
C LYS A 186 3.77 -16.38 -3.56
N LYS A 187 2.46 -16.52 -3.55
CA LYS A 187 1.77 -17.53 -4.38
C LYS A 187 1.90 -17.19 -5.86
N ALA A 188 1.67 -15.92 -6.24
CA ALA A 188 1.80 -15.48 -7.62
C ALA A 188 3.23 -15.64 -8.18
N ALA A 189 4.26 -15.50 -7.34
CA ALA A 189 5.65 -15.68 -7.74
C ALA A 189 6.06 -17.15 -7.98
N LYS A 190 5.22 -18.12 -7.60
CA LYS A 190 5.47 -19.56 -7.78
C LYS A 190 4.75 -20.15 -9.00
N THR A 191 3.86 -19.36 -9.61
CA THR A 191 3.09 -19.74 -10.80
C THR A 191 3.83 -19.29 -12.05
#